data_efe39dd12beb52fefb64cd588386a3c8
#
_entry.id   efe39dd12beb52fefb64cd588386a3c8
#
_cell.length_a   1.000
_cell.length_b   1.000
_cell.length_c   1.000
_cell.angle_alpha   90.00
_cell.angle_beta   90.00
_cell.angle_gamma   90.00
#
_symmetry.space_group_name_H-M   'P 1'
#
loop_
_entity.id
_entity.type
_entity.pdbx_description
1 polymer ?
#
loop_
_entity_poly.entity_id
_entity_poly.type
_entity_poly.pdbx_seq_one_letter_code
_entity_poly.pdbx_strand_id
1 'polypeptide(L)'
;CYPEDSLRMVAEENLKLPREHASELLRDTAFGDWRDVIERIELPALVVGGETSMFPSASQRWISSKIPGSRLEIFTEAEGGSHFMFLENPDLFNTKVLSFLAS
;
A
#
# COMPACT_ATOMS: atom_id res chain seq x y z
N CYS A 1 -15.64 5.15 -8.32
CA CYS A 1 -14.48 4.45 -8.84
C CYS A 1 -14.31 3.03 -8.29
N TYR A 2 -14.79 2.74 -7.08
CA TYR A 2 -14.75 1.37 -6.57
C TYR A 2 -16.01 0.61 -6.97
N PRO A 3 -15.90 -0.70 -7.31
CA PRO A 3 -17.07 -1.54 -7.49
C PRO A 3 -17.91 -1.59 -6.21
N GLU A 4 -19.24 -1.69 -6.38
CA GLU A 4 -20.16 -1.71 -5.23
C GLU A 4 -19.87 -2.86 -4.29
N ASP A 5 -19.54 -4.04 -4.81
CA ASP A 5 -19.23 -5.21 -4.00
C ASP A 5 -17.96 -4.99 -3.16
N SER A 6 -16.96 -4.29 -3.72
CA SER A 6 -15.74 -3.95 -2.98
C SER A 6 -16.02 -2.98 -1.84
N LEU A 7 -16.87 -1.98 -2.06
CA LEU A 7 -17.27 -1.04 -1.01
C LEU A 7 -18.01 -1.74 0.11
N ARG A 8 -18.90 -2.66 -0.23
CA ARG A 8 -19.64 -3.45 0.75
C ARG A 8 -18.70 -4.32 1.59
N MET A 9 -17.76 -5.00 0.94
CA MET A 9 -16.79 -5.84 1.61
C MET A 9 -15.94 -5.02 2.60
N VAL A 10 -15.44 -3.87 2.19
CA VAL A 10 -14.65 -3.00 3.06
C VAL A 10 -15.46 -2.54 4.26
N ALA A 11 -16.72 -2.14 4.06
CA ALA A 11 -17.60 -1.71 5.14
C ALA A 11 -17.84 -2.85 6.14
N GLU A 12 -18.11 -4.05 5.65
CA GLU A 12 -18.34 -5.22 6.51
C GLU A 12 -17.09 -5.59 7.32
N GLU A 13 -15.91 -5.54 6.71
CA GLU A 13 -14.67 -5.84 7.40
C GLU A 13 -14.36 -4.80 8.47
N ASN A 14 -14.63 -3.52 8.19
CA ASN A 14 -14.42 -2.46 9.16
C ASN A 14 -15.28 -2.62 10.41
N LEU A 15 -16.47 -3.20 10.29
CA LEU A 15 -17.36 -3.42 11.41
C LEU A 15 -16.93 -4.58 12.31
N LYS A 16 -16.05 -5.44 11.84
CA LYS A 16 -15.57 -6.60 12.62
C LYS A 16 -14.58 -6.21 13.71
N LEU A 17 -13.88 -5.10 13.55
CA LEU A 17 -12.87 -4.64 14.50
C LEU A 17 -13.51 -3.72 15.55
N PRO A 18 -13.41 -4.05 16.86
CA PRO A 18 -13.89 -3.16 17.89
C PRO A 18 -13.23 -1.78 17.80
N ARG A 19 -14.01 -0.74 18.06
CA ARG A 19 -13.57 0.65 17.88
C ARG A 19 -12.34 1.00 18.71
N GLU A 20 -12.23 0.45 19.92
CA GLU A 20 -11.07 0.66 20.81
C GLU A 20 -9.79 0.12 20.19
N HIS A 21 -9.85 -1.08 19.61
CA HIS A 21 -8.71 -1.68 18.95
C HIS A 21 -8.35 -0.94 17.65
N ALA A 22 -9.35 -0.48 16.91
CA ALA A 22 -9.11 0.32 15.72
C ALA A 22 -8.38 1.62 16.05
N SER A 23 -8.74 2.27 17.14
CA SER A 23 -8.09 3.50 17.61
C SER A 23 -6.64 3.26 18.02
N GLU A 24 -6.36 2.15 18.69
CA GLU A 24 -4.99 1.79 19.07
C GLU A 24 -4.10 1.50 17.86
N LEU A 25 -4.63 0.75 16.89
CA LEU A 25 -3.90 0.46 15.66
C LEU A 25 -3.62 1.73 14.85
N LEU A 26 -4.59 2.62 14.77
CA LEU A 26 -4.40 3.88 14.06
C LEU A 26 -3.34 4.75 14.75
N ARG A 27 -3.34 4.79 16.07
CA ARG A 27 -2.33 5.53 16.83
C ARG A 27 -0.93 4.97 16.58
N ASP A 28 -0.77 3.66 16.61
CA ASP A 28 0.50 3.01 16.35
C ASP A 28 1.00 3.33 14.93
N THR A 29 0.12 3.26 13.94
CA THR A 29 0.43 3.59 12.56
C THR A 29 0.85 5.06 12.41
N ALA A 30 0.17 5.98 13.10
CA ALA A 30 0.43 7.41 12.99
C ALA A 30 1.74 7.84 13.67
N PHE A 31 2.11 7.21 14.77
CA PHE A 31 3.26 7.61 15.57
C PHE A 31 4.44 6.65 15.49
N GLY A 32 4.28 5.51 14.85
CA GLY A 32 5.37 4.55 14.66
C GLY A 32 6.42 5.07 13.69
N ASP A 33 7.70 4.86 14.01
CA ASP A 33 8.80 5.20 13.12
C ASP A 33 9.51 3.92 12.69
N TRP A 34 9.37 3.59 11.41
CA TRP A 34 9.88 2.35 10.83
C TRP A 34 11.15 2.56 10.00
N ARG A 35 11.73 3.77 9.99
CA ARG A 35 12.86 4.09 9.12
C ARG A 35 14.06 3.19 9.37
N ASP A 36 14.38 2.91 10.63
CA ASP A 36 15.51 2.03 10.97
C ASP A 36 15.29 0.60 10.48
N VAL A 37 14.04 0.12 10.55
CA VAL A 37 13.70 -1.23 10.09
C VAL A 37 13.81 -1.33 8.57
N ILE A 38 13.33 -0.31 7.86
CA ILE A 38 13.34 -0.28 6.40
C ILE A 38 14.78 -0.38 5.86
N GLU A 39 15.70 0.33 6.45
CA GLU A 39 17.12 0.32 6.03
C GLU A 39 17.80 -1.03 6.23
N ARG A 40 17.23 -1.90 7.08
CA ARG A 40 17.77 -3.23 7.37
C ARG A 40 17.19 -4.34 6.51
N ILE A 41 16.28 -4.02 5.59
CA ILE A 41 15.67 -5.02 4.72
C ILE A 41 16.68 -5.44 3.66
N GLU A 42 17.04 -6.71 3.67
CA GLU A 42 17.98 -7.31 2.72
C GLU A 42 17.31 -8.28 1.74
N LEU A 43 16.00 -8.42 1.83
CA LEU A 43 15.21 -9.30 0.97
C LEU A 43 14.76 -8.57 -0.29
N PRO A 44 14.46 -9.32 -1.38
CA PRO A 44 13.82 -8.71 -2.54
C PRO A 44 12.51 -8.04 -2.11
N ALA A 45 12.32 -6.79 -2.51
CA ALA A 45 11.17 -6.01 -2.08
C ALA A 45 10.53 -5.25 -3.24
N LEU A 46 9.21 -5.23 -3.24
CA LEU A 46 8.41 -4.42 -4.15
C LEU A 46 7.69 -3.35 -3.33
N VAL A 47 7.96 -2.08 -3.65
CA VAL A 47 7.29 -0.94 -3.01
C VAL A 47 6.20 -0.45 -3.95
N VAL A 48 4.97 -0.42 -3.48
CA VAL A 48 3.82 0.00 -4.29
C VAL A 48 3.17 1.21 -3.64
N GLY A 49 2.89 2.22 -4.43
CA GLY A 49 2.20 3.41 -3.97
C GLY A 49 1.21 3.92 -4.98
N GLY A 50 0.28 4.74 -4.52
CA GLY A 50 -0.71 5.41 -5.37
C GLY A 50 -0.47 6.91 -5.39
N GLU A 51 -0.56 7.50 -6.58
CA GLU A 51 -0.34 8.95 -6.77
C GLU A 51 -1.35 9.79 -5.97
N THR A 52 -2.59 9.29 -5.84
CA THR A 52 -3.67 9.97 -5.12
C THR A 52 -3.91 9.40 -3.73
N SER A 53 -3.01 8.55 -3.23
CA SER A 53 -3.11 8.01 -1.87
C SER A 53 -2.91 9.12 -0.84
N MET A 54 -3.45 8.90 0.37
CA MET A 54 -3.20 9.79 1.51
C MET A 54 -1.72 9.82 1.90
N PHE A 55 -0.95 8.81 1.52
CA PHE A 55 0.49 8.77 1.73
C PHE A 55 1.18 9.28 0.46
N PRO A 56 1.99 10.35 0.53
CA PRO A 56 2.63 10.92 -0.63
C PRO A 56 3.53 9.93 -1.36
N SER A 57 3.56 10.00 -2.70
CA SER A 57 4.45 9.15 -3.49
C SER A 57 5.92 9.37 -3.15
N ALA A 58 6.28 10.55 -2.65
CA ALA A 58 7.63 10.84 -2.17
C ALA A 58 8.05 9.90 -1.04
N SER A 59 7.13 9.53 -0.15
CA SER A 59 7.40 8.55 0.91
C SER A 59 7.74 7.19 0.35
N GLN A 60 7.02 6.75 -0.67
CA GLN A 60 7.26 5.47 -1.32
C GLN A 60 8.61 5.47 -2.04
N ARG A 61 8.96 6.56 -2.68
CA ARG A 61 10.26 6.71 -3.33
C ARG A 61 11.40 6.67 -2.32
N TRP A 62 11.23 7.31 -1.17
CA TRP A 62 12.20 7.26 -0.09
C TRP A 62 12.40 5.84 0.41
N ILE A 63 11.31 5.11 0.66
CA ILE A 63 11.37 3.70 1.12
C ILE A 63 12.16 2.86 0.12
N SER A 64 11.83 2.97 -1.16
CA SER A 64 12.52 2.22 -2.21
C SER A 64 14.00 2.57 -2.28
N SER A 65 14.35 3.83 -2.09
CA SER A 65 15.75 4.28 -2.12
C SER A 65 16.59 3.70 -0.99
N LYS A 66 15.95 3.29 0.12
CA LYS A 66 16.62 2.74 1.30
C LYS A 66 16.74 1.22 1.26
N ILE A 67 16.03 0.55 0.39
CA ILE A 67 16.09 -0.91 0.23
C ILE A 67 16.87 -1.23 -1.04
N PRO A 68 18.13 -1.68 -0.94
CA PRO A 68 18.94 -1.97 -2.13
C PRO A 68 18.28 -3.02 -3.02
N GLY A 69 18.21 -2.73 -4.32
CA GLY A 69 17.61 -3.64 -5.29
C GLY A 69 16.09 -3.73 -5.25
N SER A 70 15.42 -2.88 -4.49
CA SER A 70 13.97 -2.86 -4.47
C SER A 70 13.40 -2.31 -5.78
N ARG A 71 12.18 -2.75 -6.11
CA ARG A 71 11.42 -2.24 -7.24
C ARG A 71 10.35 -1.30 -6.74
N LEU A 72 10.18 -0.17 -7.43
CA LEU A 72 9.16 0.82 -7.08
C LEU A 72 8.12 0.89 -8.20
N GLU A 73 6.84 0.78 -7.82
CA GLU A 73 5.71 0.92 -8.72
C GLU A 73 4.74 1.95 -8.15
N ILE A 74 4.55 3.06 -8.87
CA ILE A 74 3.60 4.10 -8.48
C ILE A 74 2.45 4.10 -9.48
N PHE A 75 1.23 3.89 -8.98
CA PHE A 75 0.03 3.94 -9.79
C PHE A 75 -0.40 5.38 -9.96
N THR A 76 -0.63 5.79 -11.20
CA THR A 76 -1.16 7.13 -11.51
C THR A 76 -2.65 7.20 -11.19
N GLU A 77 -3.20 8.41 -11.17
CA GLU A 77 -4.64 8.61 -10.98
C GLU A 77 -5.45 7.84 -12.03
N ALA A 78 -5.01 7.86 -13.28
CA ALA A 78 -5.68 7.14 -14.37
C ALA A 78 -5.61 5.62 -14.20
N GLU A 79 -4.62 5.11 -13.47
CA GLU A 79 -4.44 3.69 -13.18
C GLU A 79 -5.13 3.26 -11.89
N GLY A 80 -5.94 4.12 -11.28
CA GLY A 80 -6.57 3.84 -10.01
C GLY A 80 -5.60 3.96 -8.83
N GLY A 81 -4.78 5.01 -8.84
CA GLY A 81 -3.68 5.21 -7.89
C GLY A 81 -4.08 5.75 -6.53
N SER A 82 -5.19 5.27 -5.97
CA SER A 82 -5.56 5.59 -4.60
C SER A 82 -4.85 4.66 -3.61
N HIS A 83 -5.16 4.80 -2.33
CA HIS A 83 -4.58 3.93 -1.30
C HIS A 83 -4.96 2.46 -1.51
N PHE A 84 -6.14 2.18 -2.05
CA PHE A 84 -6.61 0.83 -2.31
C PHE A 84 -6.55 0.50 -3.81
N MET A 85 -5.40 0.71 -4.45
CA MET A 85 -5.23 0.45 -5.88
C MET A 85 -5.52 -1.01 -6.26
N PHE A 86 -5.35 -1.93 -5.34
CA PHE A 86 -5.65 -3.35 -5.56
C PHE A 86 -7.16 -3.61 -5.68
N LEU A 87 -8.01 -2.71 -5.20
CA LEU A 87 -9.46 -2.78 -5.37
C LEU A 87 -9.93 -1.97 -6.58
N GLU A 88 -9.29 -0.85 -6.87
CA GLU A 88 -9.65 0.01 -8.01
C GLU A 88 -9.19 -0.58 -9.33
N ASN A 89 -8.00 -1.15 -9.37
CA ASN A 89 -7.41 -1.72 -10.58
C ASN A 89 -6.70 -3.03 -10.25
N PRO A 90 -7.47 -4.08 -9.92
CA PRO A 90 -6.88 -5.36 -9.52
C PRO A 90 -6.05 -6.02 -10.62
N ASP A 91 -6.44 -5.85 -11.88
CA ASP A 91 -5.72 -6.47 -13.00
C ASP A 91 -4.30 -5.91 -13.12
N LEU A 92 -4.17 -4.59 -13.08
CA LEU A 92 -2.85 -3.96 -13.15
C LEU A 92 -2.01 -4.26 -11.90
N PHE A 93 -2.63 -4.19 -10.72
CA PHE A 93 -1.94 -4.52 -9.47
C PHE A 93 -1.41 -5.95 -9.50
N ASN A 94 -2.24 -6.91 -9.87
CA ASN A 94 -1.84 -8.31 -9.94
C ASN A 94 -0.75 -8.54 -10.98
N THR A 95 -0.82 -7.88 -12.13
CA THR A 95 0.20 -7.97 -13.17
C THR A 95 1.56 -7.49 -12.66
N LYS A 96 1.59 -6.37 -11.95
CA LYS A 96 2.83 -5.83 -11.39
C LYS A 96 3.42 -6.74 -10.32
N VAL A 97 2.59 -7.27 -9.43
CA VAL A 97 3.02 -8.20 -8.38
C VAL A 97 3.57 -9.50 -8.99
N LEU A 98 2.85 -10.08 -9.94
CA LEU A 98 3.29 -11.31 -10.59
C LEU A 98 4.59 -11.12 -11.36
N SER A 99 4.75 -9.99 -12.03
CA SER A 99 5.99 -9.65 -12.73
C SER A 99 7.16 -9.57 -11.76
N PHE A 100 6.96 -8.99 -10.59
CA PHE A 100 8.00 -8.93 -9.56
C PHE A 100 8.36 -10.33 -9.04
N LEU A 101 7.36 -11.16 -8.76
CA LEU A 101 7.58 -12.50 -8.23
C LEU A 101 8.29 -13.42 -9.24
N ALA A 102 8.11 -13.17 -10.53
CA ALA A 102 8.73 -13.95 -11.59
C ALA A 102 10.16 -13.50 -11.95
N SER A 103 10.58 -12.36 -11.45
CA SER A 103 11.91 -11.79 -11.79
C SER A 103 13.04 -12.33 -10.93
#